data_baa201fb0178ab7e5b64b3e4f2e7e484
#
_entry.id   baa201fb0178ab7e5b64b3e4f2e7e484
#
_cell.length_a   1.000
_cell.length_b   1.000
_cell.length_c   1.000
_cell.angle_alpha   90.00
_cell.angle_beta   90.00
_cell.angle_gamma   90.00
#
_symmetry.space_group_name_H-M   'P 1'
#
loop_
_entity.id
_entity.type
_entity.pdbx_description
1 polymer ?
#
loop_
_entity_poly.entity_id
_entity_poly.type
_entity_poly.pdbx_seq_one_letter_code
_entity_poly.pdbx_strand_id
1 'polypeptide(L)'
;MSPIKSKDHSQPDTNSELDTLIKTMLDDAYVSVQTMPQCPQIPLYLVDPSTMDRPFSLDEVRRIWDHTAYWAFCWASGQVLARFILDNPQWVKGKKVLDFGAGSGVVAIAAMKAGAREVIACDIDPHALISCRENAKLNQVTLTLSDDLFAIKDNDIDLLIAADVLYDRANLSFLDTFFEYAPKVLLADSRIKNFQHDKYRPLDKIESFTVP
;
A
#
# COMPACT_ATOMS: atom_id res chain seq x y z
N MET A 1 50.74 1.21 11.94
CA MET A 1 49.45 1.68 12.43
C MET A 1 48.73 2.37 11.30
N SER A 2 47.84 1.68 10.62
CA SER A 2 47.04 2.26 9.51
C SER A 2 45.78 2.89 10.08
N PRO A 3 45.30 4.03 9.61
CA PRO A 3 44.12 4.68 10.12
C PRO A 3 42.86 3.91 9.70
N ILE A 4 42.01 3.67 10.66
CA ILE A 4 40.65 3.13 10.49
C ILE A 4 39.84 4.10 9.65
N LYS A 5 39.44 3.70 8.44
CA LYS A 5 38.52 4.46 7.60
C LYS A 5 37.19 4.58 8.35
N SER A 6 36.78 5.82 8.59
CA SER A 6 35.46 6.17 9.07
C SER A 6 34.39 5.57 8.16
N LYS A 7 33.40 4.89 8.76
CA LYS A 7 32.19 4.44 8.06
C LYS A 7 31.48 5.69 7.54
N ASP A 8 31.33 5.73 6.24
CA ASP A 8 30.48 6.65 5.50
C ASP A 8 29.04 6.47 6.05
N HIS A 9 28.53 7.51 6.71
CA HIS A 9 27.14 7.60 7.03
C HIS A 9 26.43 8.01 5.73
N SER A 10 26.13 7.01 4.89
CA SER A 10 25.18 7.21 3.80
C SER A 10 23.90 7.78 4.40
N GLN A 11 23.50 8.97 3.95
CA GLN A 11 22.18 9.50 4.26
C GLN A 11 21.13 8.42 3.91
N PRO A 12 20.08 8.25 4.70
CA PRO A 12 19.01 7.32 4.36
C PRO A 12 18.50 7.67 2.97
N ASP A 13 18.24 6.64 2.15
CA ASP A 13 17.65 6.82 0.82
C ASP A 13 16.29 7.52 0.99
N THR A 14 16.27 8.82 0.77
CA THR A 14 15.08 9.68 0.88
C THR A 14 14.51 9.93 -0.51
N ASN A 15 13.23 10.26 -0.58
CA ASN A 15 12.56 10.65 -1.81
C ASN A 15 12.01 12.07 -1.67
N SER A 16 12.63 13.03 -2.35
CA SER A 16 12.31 14.46 -2.20
C SER A 16 10.86 14.82 -2.56
N GLU A 17 10.25 14.08 -3.49
CA GLU A 17 8.85 14.28 -3.86
C GLU A 17 7.93 13.83 -2.72
N LEU A 18 8.14 12.63 -2.19
CA LEU A 18 7.38 12.11 -1.05
C LEU A 18 7.64 12.90 0.24
N ASP A 19 8.88 13.40 0.44
CA ASP A 19 9.20 14.29 1.56
C ASP A 19 8.40 15.61 1.50
N THR A 20 8.18 16.14 0.29
CA THR A 20 7.36 17.32 0.10
C THR A 20 5.90 17.04 0.44
N LEU A 21 5.39 15.88 0.03
CA LEU A 21 4.00 15.48 0.31
C LEU A 21 3.76 15.22 1.80
N ILE A 22 4.64 14.50 2.48
CA ILE A 22 4.43 14.19 3.90
C ILE A 22 4.47 15.44 4.78
N LYS A 23 5.23 16.47 4.38
CA LYS A 23 5.28 17.77 5.06
C LYS A 23 3.96 18.55 5.00
N THR A 24 3.04 18.20 4.12
CA THR A 24 1.69 18.77 4.16
C THR A 24 0.92 18.32 5.41
N MET A 25 1.28 17.19 6.00
CA MET A 25 0.68 16.65 7.23
C MET A 25 1.54 17.00 8.46
N LEU A 26 2.85 16.73 8.42
CA LEU A 26 3.80 16.92 9.51
C LEU A 26 4.98 17.78 9.06
N ASP A 27 5.26 18.90 9.72
CA ASP A 27 6.17 19.96 9.27
C ASP A 27 7.60 19.46 8.97
N ASP A 28 8.17 18.63 9.84
CA ASP A 28 9.55 18.15 9.75
C ASP A 28 9.64 16.68 9.28
N ALA A 29 8.53 16.13 8.76
CA ALA A 29 8.51 14.75 8.35
C ALA A 29 9.27 14.53 7.03
N TYR A 30 9.80 13.34 6.90
CA TYR A 30 10.40 12.82 5.69
C TYR A 30 10.09 11.33 5.56
N VAL A 31 10.29 10.77 4.39
CA VAL A 31 10.16 9.34 4.17
C VAL A 31 11.55 8.67 4.16
N SER A 32 11.60 7.42 4.60
CA SER A 32 12.78 6.58 4.51
C SER A 32 12.43 5.21 3.94
N VAL A 33 13.41 4.53 3.37
CA VAL A 33 13.22 3.16 2.89
C VAL A 33 13.10 2.23 4.08
N GLN A 34 11.96 1.54 4.17
CA GLN A 34 11.68 0.59 5.25
C GLN A 34 11.42 -0.80 4.69
N THR A 35 11.88 -1.81 5.43
CA THR A 35 11.66 -3.22 5.08
C THR A 35 10.45 -3.77 5.81
N MET A 36 9.53 -4.35 5.06
CA MET A 36 8.30 -4.90 5.62
C MET A 36 8.55 -6.24 6.29
N PRO A 37 8.21 -6.41 7.58
CA PRO A 37 8.46 -7.67 8.29
C PRO A 37 7.82 -8.91 7.66
N GLN A 38 6.64 -8.76 7.06
CA GLN A 38 5.94 -9.88 6.43
C GLN A 38 6.31 -10.12 4.97
N CYS A 39 6.85 -9.10 4.28
CA CYS A 39 7.29 -9.19 2.90
C CYS A 39 8.60 -8.41 2.68
N PRO A 40 9.74 -8.86 3.27
CA PRO A 40 11.00 -8.12 3.30
C PRO A 40 11.61 -7.88 1.91
N GLN A 41 11.17 -8.60 0.89
CA GLN A 41 11.55 -8.38 -0.50
C GLN A 41 10.86 -7.19 -1.17
N ILE A 42 9.98 -6.46 -0.45
CA ILE A 42 9.30 -5.25 -0.92
C ILE A 42 9.65 -4.09 0.02
N PRO A 43 10.82 -3.45 -0.15
CA PRO A 43 11.11 -2.20 0.54
C PRO A 43 10.18 -1.09 0.05
N LEU A 44 9.78 -0.18 0.97
CA LEU A 44 8.88 0.94 0.67
C LEU A 44 9.42 2.24 1.26
N TYR A 45 9.20 3.34 0.56
CA TYR A 45 9.26 4.67 1.15
C TYR A 45 8.01 4.87 2.02
N LEU A 46 8.22 4.97 3.32
CA LEU A 46 7.18 5.25 4.32
C LEU A 46 7.65 6.40 5.21
N VAL A 47 6.74 7.01 5.96
CA VAL A 47 7.12 8.05 6.92
C VAL A 47 8.18 7.50 7.87
N ASP A 48 9.26 8.26 8.09
CA ASP A 48 10.29 7.83 9.02
C ASP A 48 9.79 7.88 10.47
N PRO A 49 9.89 6.78 11.24
CA PRO A 49 9.38 6.71 12.61
C PRO A 49 9.92 7.81 13.52
N SER A 50 11.17 8.25 13.32
CA SER A 50 11.79 9.28 14.15
C SER A 50 11.07 10.63 14.05
N THR A 51 10.35 10.88 12.97
CA THR A 51 9.59 12.11 12.76
C THR A 51 8.30 12.15 13.58
N MET A 52 7.84 10.98 14.04
CA MET A 52 6.62 10.82 14.83
C MET A 52 6.89 10.70 16.33
N ASP A 53 8.14 10.55 16.74
CA ASP A 53 8.55 10.42 18.16
C ASP A 53 8.70 11.79 18.85
N ARG A 54 7.66 12.62 18.68
CA ARG A 54 7.57 13.94 19.30
C ARG A 54 6.12 14.39 19.50
N PRO A 55 5.84 15.34 20.40
CA PRO A 55 4.53 15.97 20.43
C PRO A 55 4.23 16.72 19.12
N PHE A 56 3.00 16.57 18.62
CA PHE A 56 2.53 17.32 17.47
C PHE A 56 1.93 18.66 17.90
N SER A 57 2.12 19.69 17.09
CA SER A 57 1.44 20.96 17.24
C SER A 57 -0.06 20.83 17.01
N LEU A 58 -0.85 21.79 17.47
CA LEU A 58 -2.30 21.78 17.23
C LEU A 58 -2.64 21.86 15.73
N ASP A 59 -1.81 22.55 14.96
CA ASP A 59 -2.02 22.66 13.50
C ASP A 59 -1.66 21.37 12.78
N GLU A 60 -0.60 20.65 13.20
CA GLU A 60 -0.31 19.31 12.70
C GLU A 60 -1.43 18.33 13.03
N VAL A 61 -1.94 18.36 14.26
CA VAL A 61 -3.09 17.51 14.65
C VAL A 61 -4.30 17.78 13.76
N ARG A 62 -4.61 19.05 13.44
CA ARG A 62 -5.69 19.37 12.49
C ARG A 62 -5.42 18.81 11.10
N ARG A 63 -4.21 19.03 10.56
CA ARG A 63 -3.85 18.49 9.24
C ARG A 63 -3.92 16.96 9.19
N ILE A 64 -3.51 16.26 10.26
CA ILE A 64 -3.67 14.80 10.36
C ILE A 64 -5.15 14.40 10.28
N TRP A 65 -6.05 15.09 10.96
CA TRP A 65 -7.48 14.79 10.91
C TRP A 65 -8.13 15.13 9.57
N ASP A 66 -7.72 16.24 8.96
CA ASP A 66 -8.31 16.73 7.72
C ASP A 66 -7.80 15.95 6.49
N HIS A 67 -6.52 15.56 6.49
CA HIS A 67 -5.84 14.92 5.36
C HIS A 67 -4.80 13.91 5.83
N THR A 68 -5.27 12.80 6.38
CA THR A 68 -4.36 11.72 6.82
C THR A 68 -3.63 11.11 5.63
N ALA A 69 -2.29 11.14 5.65
CA ALA A 69 -1.46 10.52 4.62
C ALA A 69 -1.42 8.99 4.79
N TYR A 70 -2.52 8.30 4.49
CA TYR A 70 -2.63 6.84 4.62
C TYR A 70 -1.56 6.10 3.80
N TRP A 71 -1.14 6.68 2.69
CA TRP A 71 -0.11 6.17 1.80
C TRP A 71 1.29 6.11 2.42
N ALA A 72 1.52 6.89 3.46
CA ALA A 72 2.81 6.96 4.16
C ALA A 72 3.04 5.80 5.14
N PHE A 73 2.10 4.86 5.22
CA PHE A 73 2.13 3.66 6.08
C PHE A 73 1.93 2.40 5.25
N CYS A 74 2.51 1.30 5.71
CA CYS A 74 2.16 -0.02 5.21
C CYS A 74 1.21 -0.69 6.23
N TRP A 75 -0.07 -0.68 5.93
CA TRP A 75 -1.12 -1.18 6.81
C TRP A 75 -1.05 -2.69 7.00
N ALA A 76 -1.54 -3.17 8.15
CA ALA A 76 -1.41 -4.55 8.57
C ALA A 76 -1.91 -5.55 7.52
N SER A 77 -3.10 -5.33 6.94
CA SER A 77 -3.66 -6.22 5.92
C SER A 77 -2.92 -6.13 4.60
N GLY A 78 -2.34 -4.97 4.26
CA GLY A 78 -1.49 -4.79 3.08
C GLY A 78 -0.28 -5.71 3.12
N GLN A 79 0.42 -5.79 4.26
CA GLN A 79 1.56 -6.71 4.43
C GLN A 79 1.15 -8.18 4.31
N VAL A 80 0.03 -8.55 4.96
CA VAL A 80 -0.48 -9.93 4.93
C VAL A 80 -0.85 -10.34 3.52
N LEU A 81 -1.58 -9.47 2.79
CA LEU A 81 -2.02 -9.76 1.43
C LEU A 81 -0.84 -9.82 0.46
N ALA A 82 0.14 -8.91 0.60
CA ALA A 82 1.37 -8.94 -0.18
C ALA A 82 2.14 -10.25 0.03
N ARG A 83 2.33 -10.68 1.28
CA ARG A 83 2.94 -11.97 1.59
C ARG A 83 2.16 -13.13 1.00
N PHE A 84 0.85 -13.15 1.21
CA PHE A 84 -0.01 -14.22 0.68
C PHE A 84 0.14 -14.36 -0.84
N ILE A 85 0.17 -13.24 -1.58
CA ILE A 85 0.33 -13.25 -3.04
C ILE A 85 1.72 -13.77 -3.44
N LEU A 86 2.78 -13.37 -2.73
CA LEU A 86 4.15 -13.82 -2.99
C LEU A 86 4.31 -15.33 -2.73
N ASP A 87 3.69 -15.83 -1.68
CA ASP A 87 3.69 -17.25 -1.31
C ASP A 87 2.78 -18.09 -2.24
N ASN A 88 1.80 -17.45 -2.90
CA ASN A 88 0.78 -18.08 -3.74
C ASN A 88 0.67 -17.41 -5.12
N PRO A 89 1.74 -17.41 -5.93
CA PRO A 89 1.78 -16.69 -7.21
C PRO A 89 0.72 -17.10 -8.21
N GLN A 90 0.14 -18.30 -8.10
CA GLN A 90 -0.95 -18.78 -8.97
C GLN A 90 -2.20 -17.89 -8.92
N TRP A 91 -2.34 -17.05 -7.89
CA TRP A 91 -3.45 -16.09 -7.82
C TRP A 91 -3.31 -14.98 -8.85
N VAL A 92 -2.07 -14.55 -9.14
CA VAL A 92 -1.79 -13.36 -9.97
C VAL A 92 -0.99 -13.66 -11.25
N LYS A 93 -0.25 -14.77 -11.31
CA LYS A 93 0.67 -15.06 -12.41
C LYS A 93 -0.04 -15.04 -13.77
N GLY A 94 0.46 -14.20 -14.67
CA GLY A 94 -0.07 -14.00 -16.02
C GLY A 94 -1.40 -13.26 -16.10
N LYS A 95 -1.92 -12.77 -14.98
CA LYS A 95 -3.22 -12.09 -14.88
C LYS A 95 -3.09 -10.58 -14.92
N LYS A 96 -4.18 -9.92 -15.31
CA LYS A 96 -4.41 -8.51 -15.10
C LYS A 96 -5.11 -8.33 -13.76
N VAL A 97 -4.51 -7.52 -12.89
CA VAL A 97 -4.93 -7.33 -11.50
C VAL A 97 -5.30 -5.87 -11.27
N LEU A 98 -6.39 -5.63 -10.56
CA LEU A 98 -6.78 -4.31 -10.07
C LEU A 98 -6.57 -4.28 -8.56
N ASP A 99 -5.73 -3.37 -8.07
CA ASP A 99 -5.53 -3.09 -6.63
C ASP A 99 -6.34 -1.86 -6.24
N PHE A 100 -7.40 -2.05 -5.46
CA PHE A 100 -8.31 -1.00 -5.02
C PHE A 100 -7.91 -0.47 -3.64
N GLY A 101 -7.72 0.85 -3.55
CA GLY A 101 -7.20 1.51 -2.35
C GLY A 101 -5.73 1.18 -2.15
N ALA A 102 -4.92 1.36 -3.20
CA ALA A 102 -3.54 0.87 -3.27
C ALA A 102 -2.59 1.48 -2.23
N GLY A 103 -2.86 2.70 -1.73
CA GLY A 103 -2.09 3.36 -0.67
C GLY A 103 -0.58 3.44 -0.98
N SER A 104 0.23 2.71 -0.20
CA SER A 104 1.69 2.61 -0.44
C SER A 104 2.08 1.77 -1.66
N GLY A 105 1.13 1.04 -2.26
CA GLY A 105 1.36 0.16 -3.41
C GLY A 105 1.92 -1.21 -3.07
N VAL A 106 2.00 -1.59 -1.79
CA VAL A 106 2.63 -2.85 -1.37
C VAL A 106 2.02 -4.08 -2.04
N VAL A 107 0.69 -4.13 -2.17
CA VAL A 107 -0.02 -5.29 -2.73
C VAL A 107 0.11 -5.32 -4.26
N ALA A 108 -0.02 -4.16 -4.91
CA ALA A 108 0.23 -4.01 -6.35
C ALA A 108 1.66 -4.45 -6.73
N ILE A 109 2.67 -4.02 -5.96
CA ILE A 109 4.07 -4.41 -6.15
C ILE A 109 4.26 -5.91 -5.94
N ALA A 110 3.63 -6.49 -4.90
CA ALA A 110 3.65 -7.93 -4.66
C ALA A 110 3.08 -8.71 -5.85
N ALA A 111 1.95 -8.25 -6.41
CA ALA A 111 1.32 -8.88 -7.57
C ALA A 111 2.25 -8.85 -8.80
N MET A 112 2.91 -7.73 -9.08
CA MET A 112 3.90 -7.64 -10.16
C MET A 112 5.07 -8.58 -9.94
N LYS A 113 5.67 -8.58 -8.73
CA LYS A 113 6.79 -9.48 -8.38
C LYS A 113 6.40 -10.96 -8.45
N ALA A 114 5.14 -11.30 -8.17
CA ALA A 114 4.60 -12.65 -8.28
C ALA A 114 4.22 -13.05 -9.71
N GLY A 115 4.46 -12.18 -10.70
CA GLY A 115 4.32 -12.47 -12.13
C GLY A 115 2.97 -12.09 -12.72
N ALA A 116 2.23 -11.14 -12.17
CA ALA A 116 1.09 -10.54 -12.85
C ALA A 116 1.52 -9.98 -14.22
N ARG A 117 0.63 -10.07 -15.19
CA ARG A 117 0.85 -9.52 -16.53
C ARG A 117 0.80 -7.99 -16.51
N GLU A 118 -0.13 -7.47 -15.74
CA GLU A 118 -0.40 -6.06 -15.58
C GLU A 118 -1.05 -5.83 -14.21
N VAL A 119 -0.73 -4.72 -13.55
CA VAL A 119 -1.42 -4.29 -12.33
C VAL A 119 -1.83 -2.84 -12.46
N ILE A 120 -3.13 -2.58 -12.25
CA ILE A 120 -3.70 -1.26 -12.11
C ILE A 120 -3.78 -0.96 -10.61
N ALA A 121 -3.01 0.02 -10.14
CA ALA A 121 -3.13 0.56 -8.78
C ALA A 121 -4.12 1.71 -8.80
N CYS A 122 -5.25 1.53 -8.14
CA CYS A 122 -6.34 2.50 -8.08
C CYS A 122 -6.44 3.08 -6.67
N ASP A 123 -6.38 4.41 -6.57
CA ASP A 123 -6.57 5.13 -5.31
C ASP A 123 -7.14 6.51 -5.58
N ILE A 124 -8.11 6.95 -4.78
CA ILE A 124 -8.72 8.26 -4.90
C ILE A 124 -7.79 9.41 -4.44
N ASP A 125 -6.81 9.08 -3.58
CA ASP A 125 -5.81 10.04 -3.12
C ASP A 125 -4.68 10.17 -4.17
N PRO A 126 -4.51 11.35 -4.80
CA PRO A 126 -3.44 11.55 -5.77
C PRO A 126 -2.03 11.39 -5.14
N HIS A 127 -1.87 11.64 -3.85
CA HIS A 127 -0.61 11.40 -3.15
C HIS A 127 -0.31 9.90 -2.99
N ALA A 128 -1.33 9.07 -2.79
CA ALA A 128 -1.18 7.62 -2.80
C ALA A 128 -0.70 7.12 -4.17
N LEU A 129 -1.21 7.66 -5.26
CA LEU A 129 -0.75 7.30 -6.62
C LEU A 129 0.72 7.70 -6.85
N ILE A 130 1.15 8.84 -6.32
CA ILE A 130 2.56 9.24 -6.34
C ILE A 130 3.40 8.26 -5.53
N SER A 131 2.95 7.88 -4.32
CA SER A 131 3.61 6.88 -3.48
C SER A 131 3.71 5.52 -4.18
N CYS A 132 2.62 5.03 -4.79
CA CYS A 132 2.62 3.81 -5.60
C CYS A 132 3.68 3.86 -6.71
N ARG A 133 3.78 4.98 -7.43
CA ARG A 133 4.76 5.15 -8.50
C ARG A 133 6.19 5.09 -7.98
N GLU A 134 6.49 5.82 -6.91
CA GLU A 134 7.85 5.88 -6.36
C GLU A 134 8.25 4.54 -5.71
N ASN A 135 7.34 3.89 -5.00
CA ASN A 135 7.55 2.56 -4.44
C ASN A 135 7.71 1.49 -5.54
N ALA A 136 6.96 1.59 -6.63
CA ALA A 136 7.13 0.72 -7.79
C ALA A 136 8.53 0.88 -8.44
N LYS A 137 9.01 2.12 -8.60
CA LYS A 137 10.38 2.40 -9.09
C LYS A 137 11.44 1.80 -8.16
N LEU A 138 11.31 2.00 -6.84
CA LEU A 138 12.21 1.41 -5.84
C LEU A 138 12.27 -0.11 -5.97
N ASN A 139 11.15 -0.74 -6.28
CA ASN A 139 11.01 -2.18 -6.44
C ASN A 139 11.25 -2.70 -7.88
N GLN A 140 11.60 -1.81 -8.83
CA GLN A 140 11.88 -2.14 -10.23
C GLN A 140 10.69 -2.81 -10.94
N VAL A 141 9.47 -2.38 -10.63
CA VAL A 141 8.24 -2.81 -11.30
C VAL A 141 7.50 -1.60 -11.86
N THR A 142 6.60 -1.84 -12.81
CA THR A 142 5.76 -0.80 -13.42
C THR A 142 4.30 -1.06 -13.07
N LEU A 143 3.58 -0.01 -12.66
CA LEU A 143 2.16 -0.04 -12.38
C LEU A 143 1.43 0.90 -13.32
N THR A 144 0.23 0.53 -13.73
CA THR A 144 -0.74 1.46 -14.30
C THR A 144 -1.46 2.15 -13.13
N LEU A 145 -1.62 3.47 -13.16
CA LEU A 145 -2.25 4.22 -12.08
C LEU A 145 -3.63 4.73 -12.51
N SER A 146 -4.59 4.70 -11.61
CA SER A 146 -5.92 5.26 -11.81
C SER A 146 -6.42 5.96 -10.54
N ASP A 147 -7.00 7.14 -10.69
CA ASP A 147 -7.59 7.92 -9.60
C ASP A 147 -9.10 7.66 -9.41
N ASP A 148 -9.71 6.91 -10.33
CA ASP A 148 -11.14 6.62 -10.30
C ASP A 148 -11.43 5.19 -10.74
N LEU A 149 -12.02 4.40 -9.83
CA LEU A 149 -12.48 3.03 -10.13
C LEU A 149 -13.48 3.02 -11.30
N PHE A 150 -14.40 3.99 -11.31
CA PHE A 150 -15.48 4.03 -12.31
C PHE A 150 -15.01 4.46 -13.70
N ALA A 151 -13.82 5.06 -13.78
CA ALA A 151 -13.18 5.38 -15.06
C ALA A 151 -12.51 4.15 -15.71
N ILE A 152 -12.25 3.10 -14.95
CA ILE A 152 -11.65 1.87 -15.45
C ILE A 152 -12.69 1.12 -16.29
N LYS A 153 -12.46 1.04 -17.60
CA LYS A 153 -13.36 0.37 -18.58
C LYS A 153 -12.83 -0.98 -19.05
N ASP A 154 -11.80 -1.49 -18.40
CA ASP A 154 -11.18 -2.75 -18.76
C ASP A 154 -12.09 -3.92 -18.41
N ASN A 155 -12.45 -4.72 -19.44
CA ASN A 155 -13.32 -5.88 -19.27
C ASN A 155 -12.51 -7.18 -19.08
N ASP A 156 -11.17 -7.09 -18.99
CA ASP A 156 -10.24 -8.24 -18.93
C ASP A 156 -9.48 -8.31 -17.59
N ILE A 157 -10.00 -7.68 -16.54
CA ILE A 157 -9.44 -7.80 -15.19
C ILE A 157 -9.76 -9.19 -14.65
N ASP A 158 -8.72 -9.96 -14.34
CA ASP A 158 -8.85 -11.34 -13.85
C ASP A 158 -9.07 -11.44 -12.34
N LEU A 159 -8.54 -10.45 -11.60
CA LEU A 159 -8.57 -10.41 -10.13
C LEU A 159 -8.60 -8.97 -9.63
N LEU A 160 -9.50 -8.68 -8.71
CA LEU A 160 -9.48 -7.47 -7.89
C LEU A 160 -8.90 -7.82 -6.51
N ILE A 161 -7.97 -7.02 -6.04
CA ILE A 161 -7.40 -7.12 -4.70
C ILE A 161 -7.69 -5.84 -3.92
N ALA A 162 -7.91 -5.94 -2.60
CA ALA A 162 -8.11 -4.80 -1.72
C ALA A 162 -7.65 -5.12 -0.30
N ALA A 163 -6.95 -4.18 0.33
CA ALA A 163 -6.43 -4.35 1.68
C ALA A 163 -6.75 -3.14 2.55
N ASP A 164 -7.32 -3.38 3.75
CA ASP A 164 -7.68 -2.35 4.74
C ASP A 164 -8.57 -1.21 4.18
N VAL A 165 -9.49 -1.53 3.25
CA VAL A 165 -10.39 -0.55 2.63
C VAL A 165 -11.74 -0.42 3.33
N LEU A 166 -12.07 -1.33 4.24
CA LEU A 166 -13.39 -1.37 4.90
C LEU A 166 -13.43 -0.60 6.22
N TYR A 167 -12.42 0.23 6.50
CA TYR A 167 -12.41 1.12 7.68
C TYR A 167 -13.53 2.17 7.62
N ASP A 168 -13.92 2.59 6.43
CA ASP A 168 -15.11 3.39 6.20
C ASP A 168 -16.29 2.47 5.85
N ARG A 169 -17.41 2.61 6.60
CA ARG A 169 -18.62 1.83 6.37
C ARG A 169 -19.24 2.11 5.00
N ALA A 170 -19.03 3.28 4.42
CA ALA A 170 -19.47 3.60 3.07
C ALA A 170 -18.87 2.63 2.04
N ASN A 171 -17.65 2.14 2.30
CA ASN A 171 -16.95 1.22 1.41
C ASN A 171 -17.52 -0.21 1.43
N LEU A 172 -18.39 -0.55 2.37
CA LEU A 172 -19.05 -1.86 2.38
C LEU A 172 -19.90 -2.11 1.11
N SER A 173 -20.41 -1.05 0.49
CA SER A 173 -21.13 -1.15 -0.78
C SER A 173 -20.24 -1.63 -1.95
N PHE A 174 -18.95 -1.43 -1.88
CA PHE A 174 -18.02 -1.91 -2.90
C PHE A 174 -17.85 -3.43 -2.91
N LEU A 175 -18.18 -4.13 -1.84
CA LEU A 175 -18.04 -5.58 -1.77
C LEU A 175 -18.81 -6.30 -2.89
N ASP A 176 -19.98 -5.79 -3.27
CA ASP A 176 -20.73 -6.31 -4.42
C ASP A 176 -20.23 -5.74 -5.74
N THR A 177 -19.92 -4.45 -5.78
CA THR A 177 -19.41 -3.72 -6.95
C THR A 177 -18.09 -4.31 -7.47
N PHE A 178 -17.21 -4.81 -6.61
CA PHE A 178 -15.94 -5.42 -7.03
C PHE A 178 -16.13 -6.57 -8.02
N PHE A 179 -17.24 -7.31 -7.94
CA PHE A 179 -17.54 -8.39 -8.88
C PHE A 179 -18.04 -7.90 -10.25
N GLU A 180 -18.31 -6.61 -10.41
CA GLU A 180 -18.59 -6.01 -11.71
C GLU A 180 -17.29 -5.77 -12.49
N TYR A 181 -16.14 -5.67 -11.81
CA TYR A 181 -14.82 -5.43 -12.40
C TYR A 181 -14.03 -6.72 -12.62
N ALA A 182 -14.14 -7.70 -11.74
CA ALA A 182 -13.37 -8.93 -11.84
C ALA A 182 -14.16 -10.15 -11.36
N PRO A 183 -13.98 -11.33 -11.99
CA PRO A 183 -14.66 -12.55 -11.59
C PRO A 183 -14.18 -13.10 -10.24
N LYS A 184 -13.06 -12.61 -9.73
CA LYS A 184 -12.48 -12.98 -8.44
C LYS A 184 -12.05 -11.75 -7.66
N VAL A 185 -12.29 -11.79 -6.35
CA VAL A 185 -11.88 -10.75 -5.42
C VAL A 185 -11.08 -11.38 -4.29
N LEU A 186 -9.95 -10.79 -3.95
CA LEU A 186 -9.12 -11.17 -2.80
C LEU A 186 -9.05 -9.98 -1.85
N LEU A 187 -9.70 -10.12 -0.70
CA LEU A 187 -9.86 -9.07 0.29
C LEU A 187 -9.10 -9.43 1.57
N ALA A 188 -8.33 -8.50 2.11
CA ALA A 188 -7.76 -8.57 3.44
C ALA A 188 -8.21 -7.35 4.26
N ASP A 189 -8.72 -7.57 5.46
CA ASP A 189 -9.16 -6.48 6.33
C ASP A 189 -8.90 -6.80 7.79
N SER A 190 -8.39 -5.82 8.54
CA SER A 190 -8.05 -5.96 9.96
C SER A 190 -9.12 -5.41 10.90
N ARG A 191 -10.10 -4.69 10.38
CA ARG A 191 -11.07 -3.91 11.16
C ARG A 191 -12.39 -4.60 11.38
N ILE A 192 -12.85 -5.43 10.43
CA ILE A 192 -14.16 -6.08 10.52
C ILE A 192 -14.02 -7.42 11.23
N LYS A 193 -14.56 -7.47 12.45
CA LYS A 193 -14.71 -8.73 13.20
C LYS A 193 -15.92 -9.49 12.69
N ASN A 194 -15.79 -10.82 12.57
CA ASN A 194 -16.87 -11.71 12.16
C ASN A 194 -17.49 -11.33 10.79
N PHE A 195 -16.62 -11.02 9.83
CA PHE A 195 -17.05 -10.68 8.47
C PHE A 195 -17.88 -11.83 7.88
N GLN A 196 -19.08 -11.51 7.40
CA GLN A 196 -19.97 -12.44 6.71
C GLN A 196 -20.52 -11.77 5.46
N HIS A 197 -20.40 -12.44 4.32
CA HIS A 197 -20.94 -11.99 3.06
C HIS A 197 -21.11 -13.19 2.12
N ASP A 198 -22.21 -13.27 1.40
CA ASP A 198 -22.58 -14.46 0.61
C ASP A 198 -21.55 -14.82 -0.47
N LYS A 199 -20.88 -13.84 -1.02
CA LYS A 199 -19.87 -14.00 -2.11
C LYS A 199 -18.44 -14.21 -1.60
N TYR A 200 -18.18 -13.99 -0.29
CA TYR A 200 -16.84 -14.09 0.26
C TYR A 200 -16.70 -15.28 1.22
N ARG A 201 -15.54 -15.89 1.21
CA ARG A 201 -15.19 -16.97 2.12
C ARG A 201 -13.84 -16.69 2.78
N PRO A 202 -13.68 -16.93 4.08
CA PRO A 202 -12.40 -16.77 4.74
C PRO A 202 -11.40 -17.78 4.16
N LEU A 203 -10.19 -17.31 3.86
CA LEU A 203 -9.06 -18.14 3.42
C LEU A 203 -8.13 -18.44 4.58
N ASP A 204 -7.80 -17.39 5.36
CA ASP A 204 -6.84 -17.49 6.46
C ASP A 204 -7.05 -16.35 7.47
N LYS A 205 -6.38 -16.45 8.63
CA LYS A 205 -6.30 -15.41 9.64
C LYS A 205 -4.86 -15.30 10.13
N ILE A 206 -4.21 -14.19 9.82
CA ILE A 206 -2.80 -13.94 10.08
C ILE A 206 -2.66 -12.71 10.96
N GLU A 207 -1.86 -12.81 12.03
CA GLU A 207 -1.53 -11.66 12.86
C GLU A 207 -0.54 -10.74 12.14
N SER A 208 -0.79 -9.44 12.19
CA SER A 208 0.04 -8.43 11.57
C SER A 208 -0.08 -7.09 12.30
N PHE A 209 0.74 -6.14 11.90
CA PHE A 209 0.76 -4.78 12.42
C PHE A 209 1.08 -3.79 11.29
N THR A 210 0.78 -2.53 11.51
CA THR A 210 1.10 -1.45 10.56
C THR A 210 2.56 -1.02 10.71
N VAL A 211 3.20 -0.62 9.62
CA VAL A 211 4.57 -0.08 9.58
C VAL A 211 4.50 1.32 8.98
N PRO A 212 5.21 2.26 9.55
CA PRO A 212 5.74 2.35 10.89
C PRO A 212 4.70 2.46 11.94
#